data_1a2d69d490ad30aca8e314e040ee7134
#
_entry.id   1a2d69d490ad30aca8e314e040ee7134
#
_cell.length_a   1.000
_cell.length_b   1.000
_cell.length_c   1.000
_cell.angle_alpha   90.00
_cell.angle_beta   90.00
_cell.angle_gamma   90.00
#
_symmetry.space_group_name_H-M   'P 1'
#
loop_
_entity.id
_entity.type
_entity.pdbx_description
1 polymer ?
#
loop_
_entity_poly.entity_id
_entity_poly.type
_entity_poly.pdbx_seq_one_letter_code
_entity_poly.pdbx_strand_id
1 'polypeptide(L)'
;MCAIPEQTESSWEYSLSKFISLGVDHVSVYPLTIEDGTALAKQTQDKDTPWNAYDVQADRMQAASKTLQAAGFVRYEVASYARNQKSCKHNKMYWTGESYLGLGTSAASMFTAPQYDMLAEQNTSLPTRPQDAARARLVVLDAPRKIGEGASLFSTEFDVEFLTHREAVAEDLMLHARLMEPISPALLAESELVFGTSRLQDVFDTCIQDGLLDCVYADVLNGAKNYRPTEKGWLLGNELYGRLWDLRL
;
A
#
# COMPACT_ATOMS: atom_id res chain seq x y z
N MET A 1 12.29 -3.81 -10.80
CA MET A 1 12.82 -3.90 -9.41
C MET A 1 14.21 -3.33 -9.36
N CYS A 2 14.58 -2.68 -8.25
CA CYS A 2 15.94 -2.25 -7.97
C CYS A 2 16.51 -2.99 -6.75
N ALA A 3 17.81 -2.77 -6.47
CA ALA A 3 18.54 -3.46 -5.41
C ALA A 3 18.42 -5.00 -5.52
N ILE A 4 18.65 -5.52 -6.72
CA ILE A 4 18.71 -6.95 -7.01
C ILE A 4 20.17 -7.42 -7.10
N PRO A 5 20.44 -8.74 -6.94
CA PRO A 5 21.79 -9.28 -7.07
C PRO A 5 22.48 -8.81 -8.34
N GLU A 6 23.77 -8.48 -8.24
CA GLU A 6 24.64 -8.07 -9.36
C GLU A 6 24.24 -6.75 -10.07
N GLN A 7 23.19 -6.06 -9.62
CA GLN A 7 22.78 -4.79 -10.20
C GLN A 7 23.78 -3.68 -9.87
N THR A 8 24.44 -3.17 -10.90
CA THR A 8 25.30 -1.99 -10.80
C THR A 8 24.50 -0.71 -10.99
N GLU A 9 25.05 0.44 -10.66
CA GLU A 9 24.46 1.75 -10.93
C GLU A 9 24.20 1.93 -12.42
N SER A 10 25.20 1.66 -13.26
CA SER A 10 25.07 1.78 -14.71
C SER A 10 24.02 0.85 -15.32
N SER A 11 23.87 -0.38 -14.80
CA SER A 11 22.83 -1.30 -15.26
C SER A 11 21.42 -0.83 -14.86
N TRP A 12 21.32 -0.17 -13.69
CA TRP A 12 20.06 0.43 -13.26
C TRP A 12 19.68 1.64 -14.12
N GLU A 13 20.62 2.57 -14.36
CA GLU A 13 20.42 3.72 -15.25
C GLU A 13 20.05 3.29 -16.67
N TYR A 14 20.74 2.26 -17.19
CA TYR A 14 20.40 1.68 -18.49
C TYR A 14 18.95 1.15 -18.51
N SER A 15 18.53 0.45 -17.47
CA SER A 15 17.17 -0.07 -17.36
C SER A 15 16.13 1.07 -17.39
N LEU A 16 16.35 2.13 -16.63
CA LEU A 16 15.45 3.29 -16.59
C LEU A 16 15.38 3.99 -17.97
N SER A 17 16.54 4.25 -18.60
CA SER A 17 16.58 4.85 -19.92
C SER A 17 15.88 4.01 -20.98
N LYS A 18 16.00 2.69 -20.88
CA LYS A 18 15.33 1.75 -21.78
C LYS A 18 13.80 1.82 -21.63
N PHE A 19 13.27 1.80 -20.40
CA PHE A 19 11.83 1.95 -20.17
C PHE A 19 11.30 3.26 -20.74
N ILE A 20 12.01 4.36 -20.54
CA ILE A 20 11.63 5.67 -21.08
C ILE A 20 11.59 5.64 -22.61
N SER A 21 12.60 5.01 -23.24
CA SER A 21 12.70 4.91 -24.72
C SER A 21 11.61 4.05 -25.37
N LEU A 22 11.00 3.11 -24.61
CA LEU A 22 9.88 2.29 -25.07
C LEU A 22 8.56 3.03 -25.17
N GLY A 23 8.50 4.27 -24.69
CA GLY A 23 7.31 5.10 -24.79
C GLY A 23 6.15 4.68 -23.89
N VAL A 24 6.40 3.90 -22.83
CA VAL A 24 5.38 3.47 -21.87
C VAL A 24 4.82 4.66 -21.08
N ASP A 25 3.55 4.59 -20.69
CA ASP A 25 2.89 5.64 -19.91
C ASP A 25 2.90 5.41 -18.41
N HIS A 26 3.24 4.19 -17.96
CA HIS A 26 3.24 3.80 -16.56
C HIS A 26 4.46 2.93 -16.24
N VAL A 27 5.08 3.19 -15.08
CA VAL A 27 6.23 2.43 -14.56
C VAL A 27 6.06 2.27 -13.06
N SER A 28 6.23 1.03 -12.56
CA SER A 28 6.34 0.76 -11.13
C SER A 28 7.80 0.45 -10.79
N VAL A 29 8.31 1.08 -9.74
CA VAL A 29 9.68 0.92 -9.24
C VAL A 29 9.63 0.65 -7.74
N TYR A 30 10.18 -0.47 -7.34
CA TYR A 30 10.29 -0.86 -5.93
C TYR A 30 11.58 -1.67 -5.70
N PRO A 31 12.17 -1.60 -4.50
CA PRO A 31 13.32 -2.41 -4.16
C PRO A 31 12.91 -3.88 -4.01
N LEU A 32 13.87 -4.77 -4.17
CA LEU A 32 13.65 -6.18 -3.91
C LEU A 32 13.49 -6.42 -2.41
N THR A 33 12.40 -7.06 -2.02
CA THR A 33 12.24 -7.66 -0.69
C THR A 33 12.62 -9.13 -0.76
N ILE A 34 13.51 -9.57 0.14
CA ILE A 34 13.90 -10.99 0.25
C ILE A 34 12.87 -11.68 1.15
N GLU A 35 11.94 -12.39 0.54
CA GLU A 35 10.87 -13.08 1.25
C GLU A 35 11.33 -14.43 1.79
N ASP A 36 10.97 -14.72 3.04
CA ASP A 36 11.28 -16.00 3.70
C ASP A 36 10.74 -17.20 2.91
N GLY A 37 11.46 -18.29 2.97
CA GLY A 37 11.10 -19.54 2.28
C GLY A 37 11.44 -19.58 0.77
N THR A 38 11.84 -18.44 0.19
CA THR A 38 12.25 -18.37 -1.23
C THR A 38 13.65 -18.95 -1.47
N ALA A 39 13.95 -19.29 -2.73
CA ALA A 39 15.29 -19.73 -3.13
C ALA A 39 16.34 -18.64 -2.86
N LEU A 40 15.99 -17.37 -3.07
CA LEU A 40 16.89 -16.25 -2.82
C LEU A 40 17.18 -16.10 -1.32
N ALA A 41 16.18 -16.19 -0.46
CA ALA A 41 16.38 -16.17 0.99
C ALA A 41 17.36 -17.25 1.45
N LYS A 42 17.22 -18.48 0.91
CA LYS A 42 18.16 -19.60 1.20
C LYS A 42 19.57 -19.33 0.69
N GLN A 43 19.72 -18.68 -0.47
CA GLN A 43 21.02 -18.35 -1.05
C GLN A 43 21.73 -17.22 -0.32
N THR A 44 20.97 -16.31 0.29
CA THR A 44 21.48 -15.13 1.02
C THR A 44 21.51 -15.33 2.53
N GLN A 45 20.99 -16.43 3.03
CA GLN A 45 21.05 -16.78 4.46
C GLN A 45 22.52 -16.74 4.94
N ASP A 46 22.73 -16.03 6.06
CA ASP A 46 24.07 -15.85 6.68
C ASP A 46 25.11 -15.15 5.78
N LYS A 47 24.67 -14.45 4.74
CA LYS A 47 25.54 -13.68 3.85
C LYS A 47 25.23 -12.19 3.90
N ASP A 48 26.27 -11.39 3.79
CA ASP A 48 26.09 -9.96 3.54
C ASP A 48 25.47 -9.74 2.17
N THR A 49 24.44 -8.91 2.13
CA THR A 49 23.75 -8.50 0.90
C THR A 49 23.86 -6.99 0.69
N PRO A 50 25.09 -6.46 0.48
CA PRO A 50 25.31 -5.01 0.38
C PRO A 50 24.55 -4.38 -0.80
N TRP A 51 24.27 -5.16 -1.83
CA TRP A 51 23.44 -4.75 -2.97
C TRP A 51 21.96 -4.53 -2.60
N ASN A 52 21.51 -5.02 -1.44
CA ASN A 52 20.14 -4.87 -0.90
C ASN A 52 20.11 -4.07 0.42
N ALA A 53 21.20 -3.41 0.80
CA ALA A 53 21.23 -2.53 1.96
C ALA A 53 20.22 -1.37 1.80
N TYR A 54 19.66 -0.90 2.90
CA TYR A 54 18.65 0.17 2.89
C TYR A 54 19.13 1.43 2.17
N ASP A 55 20.38 1.83 2.36
CA ASP A 55 20.96 2.98 1.67
C ASP A 55 20.98 2.78 0.15
N VAL A 56 21.38 1.58 -0.31
CA VAL A 56 21.38 1.23 -1.74
C VAL A 56 19.96 1.22 -2.31
N GLN A 57 18.99 0.70 -1.56
CA GLN A 57 17.58 0.75 -1.96
C GLN A 57 17.10 2.19 -2.10
N ALA A 58 17.39 3.04 -1.10
CA ALA A 58 17.02 4.45 -1.11
C ALA A 58 17.66 5.20 -2.28
N ASP A 59 18.96 5.02 -2.52
CA ASP A 59 19.68 5.64 -3.63
C ASP A 59 19.09 5.23 -4.98
N ARG A 60 18.80 3.94 -5.18
CA ARG A 60 18.20 3.44 -6.42
C ARG A 60 16.78 3.99 -6.63
N MET A 61 15.99 4.09 -5.57
CA MET A 61 14.63 4.66 -5.62
C MET A 61 14.68 6.16 -5.94
N GLN A 62 15.59 6.91 -5.31
CA GLN A 62 15.75 8.34 -5.59
C GLN A 62 16.26 8.60 -7.02
N ALA A 63 17.23 7.82 -7.50
CA ALA A 63 17.71 7.91 -8.87
C ALA A 63 16.58 7.65 -9.87
N ALA A 64 15.76 6.61 -9.62
CA ALA A 64 14.59 6.34 -10.44
C ALA A 64 13.59 7.50 -10.42
N SER A 65 13.29 8.04 -9.24
CA SER A 65 12.37 9.18 -9.09
C SER A 65 12.83 10.37 -9.92
N LYS A 66 14.09 10.78 -9.79
CA LYS A 66 14.68 11.90 -10.53
C LYS A 66 14.64 11.66 -12.05
N THR A 67 15.05 10.47 -12.49
CA THR A 67 15.11 10.12 -13.92
C THR A 67 13.72 10.08 -14.56
N LEU A 68 12.75 9.47 -13.87
CA LEU A 68 11.39 9.37 -14.38
C LEU A 68 10.69 10.74 -14.40
N GLN A 69 10.87 11.56 -13.36
CA GLN A 69 10.34 12.93 -13.32
C GLN A 69 10.91 13.79 -14.45
N ALA A 70 12.22 13.71 -14.72
CA ALA A 70 12.84 14.40 -15.84
C ALA A 70 12.29 13.95 -17.20
N ALA A 71 11.77 12.72 -17.31
CA ALA A 71 11.10 12.18 -18.48
C ALA A 71 9.57 12.44 -18.52
N GLY A 72 9.05 13.29 -17.64
CA GLY A 72 7.64 13.71 -17.60
C GLY A 72 6.70 12.74 -16.87
N PHE A 73 7.23 11.78 -16.12
CA PHE A 73 6.40 10.96 -15.24
C PHE A 73 6.17 11.67 -13.91
N VAL A 74 4.99 11.47 -13.34
CA VAL A 74 4.61 11.93 -12.00
C VAL A 74 4.43 10.71 -11.12
N ARG A 75 5.09 10.67 -9.96
CA ARG A 75 4.81 9.68 -8.94
C ARG A 75 3.44 9.96 -8.36
N TYR A 76 2.53 9.00 -8.38
CA TYR A 76 1.17 9.14 -7.86
C TYR A 76 0.91 8.28 -6.61
N GLU A 77 1.75 7.26 -6.38
CA GLU A 77 1.73 6.43 -5.18
C GLU A 77 3.15 5.92 -4.86
N VAL A 78 3.31 5.17 -3.79
CA VAL A 78 4.60 4.79 -3.20
C VAL A 78 5.60 4.17 -4.17
N ALA A 79 5.13 3.39 -5.15
CA ALA A 79 6.00 2.66 -6.08
C ALA A 79 5.79 3.03 -7.55
N SER A 80 4.72 3.74 -7.90
CA SER A 80 4.31 3.88 -9.30
C SER A 80 4.29 5.33 -9.80
N TYR A 81 4.72 5.44 -11.04
CA TYR A 81 4.85 6.67 -11.80
C TYR A 81 4.01 6.58 -13.07
N ALA A 82 3.34 7.65 -13.42
CA ALA A 82 2.55 7.73 -14.64
C ALA A 82 2.76 9.07 -15.34
N ARG A 83 2.60 9.09 -16.66
CA ARG A 83 2.49 10.31 -17.47
C ARG A 83 1.17 10.31 -18.21
N ASN A 84 0.82 11.42 -18.84
CA ASN A 84 -0.42 11.56 -19.62
C ASN A 84 -1.68 11.16 -18.83
N GLN A 85 -1.68 11.37 -17.49
CA GLN A 85 -2.78 11.02 -16.59
C GLN A 85 -3.15 9.51 -16.60
N LYS A 86 -2.18 8.63 -16.91
CA LYS A 86 -2.36 7.17 -16.97
C LYS A 86 -2.04 6.45 -15.65
N SER A 87 -2.38 7.06 -14.51
CA SER A 87 -2.28 6.37 -13.22
C SER A 87 -3.15 5.11 -13.20
N CYS A 88 -2.65 4.05 -12.57
CA CYS A 88 -3.36 2.78 -12.49
C CYS A 88 -4.51 2.87 -11.49
N LYS A 89 -5.75 2.78 -11.99
CA LYS A 89 -6.96 2.81 -11.14
C LYS A 89 -6.97 1.65 -10.13
N HIS A 90 -6.53 0.46 -10.57
CA HIS A 90 -6.46 -0.71 -9.71
C HIS A 90 -5.55 -0.49 -8.50
N ASN A 91 -4.35 0.09 -8.69
CA ASN A 91 -3.47 0.43 -7.57
C ASN A 91 -4.12 1.44 -6.61
N LYS A 92 -4.76 2.48 -7.18
CA LYS A 92 -5.45 3.48 -6.36
C LYS A 92 -6.57 2.89 -5.50
N MET A 93 -7.34 1.93 -6.03
CA MET A 93 -8.41 1.27 -5.27
C MET A 93 -7.88 0.63 -3.97
N TYR A 94 -6.71 -0.01 -4.00
CA TYR A 94 -6.10 -0.54 -2.77
C TYR A 94 -5.79 0.58 -1.76
N TRP A 95 -5.23 1.70 -2.25
CA TRP A 95 -4.81 2.80 -1.38
C TRP A 95 -5.95 3.68 -0.89
N THR A 96 -7.13 3.58 -1.50
CA THR A 96 -8.36 4.26 -1.04
C THR A 96 -9.27 3.38 -0.19
N GLY A 97 -8.86 2.15 0.13
CA GLY A 97 -9.63 1.24 0.98
C GLY A 97 -10.90 0.69 0.32
N GLU A 98 -10.99 0.71 -1.01
CA GLU A 98 -12.14 0.15 -1.73
C GLU A 98 -12.17 -1.39 -1.65
N SER A 99 -13.36 -1.96 -1.61
CA SER A 99 -13.52 -3.40 -1.61
C SER A 99 -13.05 -4.03 -2.92
N TYR A 100 -12.46 -5.21 -2.82
CA TYR A 100 -12.01 -5.98 -3.99
C TYR A 100 -12.16 -7.47 -3.77
N LEU A 101 -12.25 -8.22 -4.87
CA LEU A 101 -12.31 -9.67 -4.90
C LEU A 101 -11.03 -10.22 -5.53
N GLY A 102 -10.28 -11.00 -4.78
CA GLY A 102 -9.13 -11.75 -5.25
C GLY A 102 -9.54 -13.08 -5.86
N LEU A 103 -8.93 -13.46 -6.97
CA LEU A 103 -9.21 -14.69 -7.68
C LEU A 103 -7.95 -15.56 -7.74
N GLY A 104 -8.06 -16.80 -7.30
CA GLY A 104 -6.99 -17.77 -7.34
C GLY A 104 -6.40 -18.11 -5.97
N THR A 105 -5.49 -19.06 -5.94
CA THR A 105 -4.79 -19.50 -4.73
C THR A 105 -4.05 -18.35 -4.06
N SER A 106 -4.17 -18.24 -2.75
CA SER A 106 -3.58 -17.18 -1.93
C SER A 106 -4.02 -15.76 -2.30
N ALA A 107 -5.03 -15.61 -3.16
CA ALA A 107 -5.55 -14.30 -3.50
C ALA A 107 -6.30 -13.71 -2.31
N ALA A 108 -6.02 -12.44 -2.01
CA ALA A 108 -6.70 -11.68 -0.96
C ALA A 108 -7.93 -10.95 -1.51
N SER A 109 -8.97 -10.87 -0.70
CA SER A 109 -10.16 -10.02 -0.92
C SER A 109 -10.36 -9.12 0.28
N MET A 110 -11.00 -7.98 0.09
CA MET A 110 -11.45 -7.11 1.16
C MET A 110 -12.91 -6.74 0.96
N PHE A 111 -13.73 -7.03 1.96
CA PHE A 111 -15.17 -6.81 1.93
C PHE A 111 -15.62 -5.91 3.08
N THR A 112 -16.61 -5.09 2.82
CA THR A 112 -17.37 -4.45 3.89
C THR A 112 -18.21 -5.50 4.65
N ALA A 113 -18.66 -5.16 5.86
CA ALA A 113 -19.51 -6.03 6.64
C ALA A 113 -20.74 -6.55 5.86
N PRO A 114 -21.54 -5.71 5.14
CA PRO A 114 -22.65 -6.21 4.34
C PRO A 114 -22.24 -7.16 3.20
N GLN A 115 -21.12 -6.90 2.54
CA GLN A 115 -20.62 -7.79 1.46
C GLN A 115 -20.17 -9.15 2.01
N TYR A 116 -19.54 -9.14 3.18
CA TYR A 116 -19.17 -10.38 3.85
C TYR A 116 -20.40 -11.19 4.26
N ASP A 117 -21.42 -10.54 4.85
CA ASP A 117 -22.64 -11.20 5.29
C ASP A 117 -23.37 -11.87 4.10
N MET A 118 -23.43 -11.18 2.95
CA MET A 118 -24.00 -11.76 1.71
C MET A 118 -23.23 -13.00 1.22
N LEU A 119 -21.91 -13.02 1.37
CA LEU A 119 -21.11 -14.19 1.02
C LEU A 119 -21.32 -15.33 2.02
N ALA A 120 -21.36 -15.03 3.31
CA ALA A 120 -21.52 -15.99 4.40
C ALA A 120 -22.88 -16.71 4.36
N GLU A 121 -23.93 -16.05 3.87
CA GLU A 121 -25.22 -16.69 3.63
C GLU A 121 -25.16 -17.85 2.62
N GLN A 122 -24.21 -17.82 1.72
CA GLN A 122 -24.04 -18.80 0.64
C GLN A 122 -22.84 -19.74 0.83
N ASN A 123 -21.85 -19.31 1.61
CA ASN A 123 -20.68 -20.12 1.96
C ASN A 123 -20.67 -20.43 3.45
N THR A 124 -21.20 -21.59 3.80
CA THR A 124 -21.34 -22.03 5.19
C THR A 124 -20.03 -22.40 5.89
N SER A 125 -18.90 -22.40 5.18
CA SER A 125 -17.57 -22.60 5.78
C SER A 125 -17.01 -21.33 6.41
N LEU A 126 -17.58 -20.17 6.09
CA LEU A 126 -17.15 -18.90 6.65
C LEU A 126 -17.55 -18.74 8.12
N PRO A 127 -16.66 -18.18 8.96
CA PRO A 127 -16.97 -17.92 10.34
C PRO A 127 -18.04 -16.83 10.49
N THR A 128 -18.79 -16.88 11.58
CA THR A 128 -19.72 -15.80 11.91
C THR A 128 -18.97 -14.50 12.15
N ARG A 129 -19.39 -13.43 11.48
CA ARG A 129 -18.77 -12.10 11.65
C ARG A 129 -19.08 -11.56 13.06
N PRO A 130 -18.04 -11.06 13.80
CA PRO A 130 -18.26 -10.30 15.01
C PRO A 130 -19.12 -9.06 14.77
N GLN A 131 -19.95 -8.71 15.76
CA GLN A 131 -20.92 -7.61 15.60
C GLN A 131 -20.25 -6.24 15.40
N ASP A 132 -19.06 -6.03 15.95
CA ASP A 132 -18.25 -4.82 15.84
C ASP A 132 -17.32 -4.80 14.62
N ALA A 133 -17.25 -5.89 13.84
CA ALA A 133 -16.44 -5.94 12.63
C ALA A 133 -17.09 -5.12 11.51
N ALA A 134 -16.36 -4.10 11.04
CA ALA A 134 -16.75 -3.23 9.94
C ALA A 134 -16.27 -3.77 8.58
N ARG A 135 -15.20 -4.58 8.59
CA ARG A 135 -14.50 -5.05 7.40
C ARG A 135 -14.02 -6.49 7.59
N ALA A 136 -13.95 -7.26 6.50
CA ALA A 136 -13.37 -8.60 6.49
C ALA A 136 -12.34 -8.70 5.38
N ARG A 137 -11.14 -9.20 5.72
CA ARG A 137 -10.11 -9.59 4.77
C ARG A 137 -10.13 -11.11 4.65
N LEU A 138 -10.18 -11.61 3.42
CA LEU A 138 -10.23 -13.04 3.13
C LEU A 138 -9.04 -13.42 2.27
N VAL A 139 -8.39 -14.53 2.59
CA VAL A 139 -7.32 -15.11 1.76
C VAL A 139 -7.73 -16.52 1.35
N VAL A 140 -7.68 -16.81 0.04
CA VAL A 140 -8.04 -18.12 -0.51
C VAL A 140 -7.03 -19.18 -0.06
N LEU A 141 -7.50 -20.20 0.65
CA LEU A 141 -6.70 -21.34 1.12
C LEU A 141 -6.66 -22.50 0.12
N ASP A 142 -7.60 -22.55 -0.82
CA ASP A 142 -7.71 -23.66 -1.78
C ASP A 142 -6.47 -23.81 -2.65
N ALA A 143 -6.04 -25.06 -2.81
CA ALA A 143 -4.94 -25.42 -3.69
C ALA A 143 -5.29 -25.17 -5.17
N PRO A 144 -4.30 -24.88 -6.04
CA PRO A 144 -4.52 -24.62 -7.47
C PRO A 144 -5.33 -25.70 -8.17
N ARG A 145 -5.14 -26.97 -7.79
CA ARG A 145 -5.88 -28.10 -8.36
C ARG A 145 -7.38 -28.00 -8.08
N LYS A 146 -7.77 -27.72 -6.83
CA LYS A 146 -9.19 -27.58 -6.45
C LYS A 146 -9.86 -26.43 -7.20
N ILE A 147 -9.16 -25.32 -7.37
CA ILE A 147 -9.64 -24.18 -8.15
C ILE A 147 -9.81 -24.57 -9.63
N GLY A 148 -8.86 -25.28 -10.21
CA GLY A 148 -8.90 -25.77 -11.60
C GLY A 148 -10.02 -26.80 -11.86
N GLU A 149 -10.49 -27.51 -10.84
CA GLU A 149 -11.59 -28.47 -10.90
C GLU A 149 -12.97 -27.81 -10.79
N GLY A 150 -13.05 -26.48 -10.74
CA GLY A 150 -14.31 -25.73 -10.76
C GLY A 150 -14.79 -25.24 -9.39
N ALA A 151 -13.87 -24.91 -8.50
CA ALA A 151 -14.24 -24.25 -7.25
C ALA A 151 -15.03 -22.96 -7.51
N SER A 152 -16.11 -22.77 -6.75
CA SER A 152 -16.89 -21.54 -6.74
C SER A 152 -16.57 -20.72 -5.49
N LEU A 153 -16.85 -19.44 -5.53
CA LEU A 153 -16.72 -18.56 -4.36
C LEU A 153 -17.48 -19.10 -3.12
N PHE A 154 -18.56 -19.83 -3.35
CA PHE A 154 -19.42 -20.41 -2.30
C PHE A 154 -18.91 -21.74 -1.74
N SER A 155 -17.89 -22.34 -2.36
CA SER A 155 -17.26 -23.59 -1.90
C SER A 155 -15.77 -23.42 -1.60
N THR A 156 -15.24 -22.21 -1.77
CA THR A 156 -13.84 -21.88 -1.50
C THR A 156 -13.61 -21.75 0.00
N GLU A 157 -12.49 -22.29 0.47
CA GLU A 157 -12.03 -22.09 1.84
C GLU A 157 -11.19 -20.82 1.96
N PHE A 158 -11.46 -20.06 3.02
CA PHE A 158 -10.79 -18.79 3.28
C PHE A 158 -10.19 -18.77 4.68
N ASP A 159 -9.01 -18.16 4.80
CA ASP A 159 -8.57 -17.55 6.03
C ASP A 159 -9.24 -16.17 6.15
N VAL A 160 -9.80 -15.85 7.32
CA VAL A 160 -10.61 -14.63 7.49
C VAL A 160 -10.11 -13.83 8.68
N GLU A 161 -9.76 -12.59 8.41
CA GLU A 161 -9.44 -11.57 9.41
C GLU A 161 -10.55 -10.52 9.45
N PHE A 162 -11.06 -10.23 10.65
CA PHE A 162 -12.04 -9.17 10.84
C PHE A 162 -11.39 -7.93 11.43
N LEU A 163 -11.77 -6.78 10.91
CA LEU A 163 -11.33 -5.48 11.40
C LEU A 163 -12.53 -4.73 11.98
N THR A 164 -12.37 -4.23 13.20
CA THR A 164 -13.31 -3.29 13.80
C THR A 164 -13.37 -1.99 13.00
N HIS A 165 -14.36 -1.14 13.24
CA HIS A 165 -14.43 0.17 12.60
C HIS A 165 -13.18 1.03 12.88
N ARG A 166 -12.68 0.98 14.11
CA ARG A 166 -11.46 1.70 14.51
C ARG A 166 -10.23 1.23 13.74
N GLU A 167 -10.04 -0.08 13.60
CA GLU A 167 -8.95 -0.66 12.82
C GLU A 167 -9.08 -0.33 11.33
N ALA A 168 -10.28 -0.38 10.78
CA ALA A 168 -10.53 -0.05 9.37
C ALA A 168 -10.17 1.41 9.06
N VAL A 169 -10.53 2.37 9.93
CA VAL A 169 -10.16 3.78 9.73
C VAL A 169 -8.65 4.01 9.89
N ALA A 170 -7.98 3.34 10.83
CA ALA A 170 -6.52 3.39 10.95
C ALA A 170 -5.82 2.83 9.70
N GLU A 171 -6.35 1.72 9.17
CA GLU A 171 -5.88 1.12 7.93
C GLU A 171 -6.05 2.07 6.74
N ASP A 172 -7.20 2.72 6.61
CA ASP A 172 -7.47 3.67 5.54
C ASP A 172 -6.52 4.88 5.58
N LEU A 173 -6.19 5.40 6.76
CA LEU A 173 -5.16 6.44 6.91
C LEU A 173 -3.79 5.93 6.47
N MET A 174 -3.40 4.74 6.91
CA MET A 174 -2.13 4.10 6.56
C MET A 174 -2.04 3.84 5.05
N LEU A 175 -3.11 3.36 4.44
CA LEU A 175 -3.18 3.08 3.00
C LEU A 175 -3.16 4.38 2.18
N HIS A 176 -3.93 5.39 2.61
CA HIS A 176 -3.99 6.67 1.92
C HIS A 176 -2.66 7.43 1.96
N ALA A 177 -1.88 7.26 3.05
CA ALA A 177 -0.53 7.82 3.14
C ALA A 177 0.48 7.21 2.14
N ARG A 178 0.08 6.20 1.36
CA ARG A 178 0.87 5.66 0.22
C ARG A 178 0.62 6.45 -1.07
N LEU A 179 -0.42 7.26 -1.13
CA LEU A 179 -0.69 8.18 -2.24
C LEU A 179 0.13 9.47 -2.09
N MET A 180 0.47 10.09 -3.22
CA MET A 180 1.18 11.40 -3.24
C MET A 180 0.21 12.58 -3.18
N GLU A 181 -1.08 12.31 -3.19
CA GLU A 181 -2.15 13.30 -3.00
C GLU A 181 -2.48 13.48 -1.51
N PRO A 182 -3.05 14.62 -1.11
CA PRO A 182 -3.45 14.86 0.28
C PRO A 182 -4.51 13.86 0.75
N ILE A 183 -4.51 13.55 2.06
CA ILE A 183 -5.54 12.70 2.69
C ILE A 183 -6.92 13.32 2.43
N SER A 184 -7.91 12.49 2.05
CA SER A 184 -9.23 13.03 1.72
C SER A 184 -9.89 13.69 2.93
N PRO A 185 -10.61 14.83 2.74
CA PRO A 185 -11.32 15.50 3.84
C PRO A 185 -12.33 14.59 4.55
N ALA A 186 -12.96 13.67 3.81
CA ALA A 186 -13.91 12.71 4.39
C ALA A 186 -13.21 11.75 5.35
N LEU A 187 -12.05 11.20 4.96
CA LEU A 187 -11.26 10.31 5.82
C LEU A 187 -10.71 11.06 7.05
N LEU A 188 -10.28 12.30 6.89
CA LEU A 188 -9.85 13.11 8.05
C LEU A 188 -11.00 13.32 9.04
N ALA A 189 -12.19 13.73 8.57
CA ALA A 189 -13.35 13.93 9.42
C ALA A 189 -13.78 12.63 10.15
N GLU A 190 -13.77 11.50 9.46
CA GLU A 190 -14.06 10.19 10.06
C GLU A 190 -13.00 9.82 11.10
N SER A 191 -11.73 10.06 10.80
CA SER A 191 -10.62 9.81 11.74
C SER A 191 -10.73 10.65 13.01
N GLU A 192 -11.13 11.92 12.89
CA GLU A 192 -11.38 12.79 14.07
C GLU A 192 -12.51 12.25 14.94
N LEU A 193 -13.59 11.73 14.33
CA LEU A 193 -14.69 11.11 15.07
C LEU A 193 -14.27 9.82 15.79
N VAL A 194 -13.43 8.99 15.15
CA VAL A 194 -13.04 7.67 15.68
C VAL A 194 -11.93 7.76 16.71
N PHE A 195 -10.92 8.61 16.47
CA PHE A 195 -9.72 8.70 17.33
C PHE A 195 -9.75 9.87 18.30
N GLY A 196 -10.57 10.88 18.04
CA GLY A 196 -10.57 12.17 18.72
C GLY A 196 -9.58 13.14 18.09
N THR A 197 -10.00 14.41 17.96
CA THR A 197 -9.22 15.47 17.29
C THR A 197 -7.82 15.65 17.91
N SER A 198 -7.71 15.65 19.25
CA SER A 198 -6.42 15.84 19.92
C SER A 198 -5.42 14.74 19.60
N ARG A 199 -5.84 13.48 19.74
CA ARG A 199 -4.96 12.33 19.48
C ARG A 199 -4.50 12.26 18.02
N LEU A 200 -5.41 12.50 17.07
CA LEU A 200 -5.08 12.52 15.66
C LEU A 200 -4.10 13.64 15.34
N GLN A 201 -4.32 14.83 15.91
CA GLN A 201 -3.45 15.99 15.74
C GLN A 201 -2.05 15.73 16.31
N ASP A 202 -1.94 15.12 17.50
CA ASP A 202 -0.65 14.78 18.13
C ASP A 202 0.19 13.86 17.23
N VAL A 203 -0.44 12.85 16.60
CA VAL A 203 0.23 11.94 15.66
C VAL A 203 0.69 12.69 14.40
N PHE A 204 -0.17 13.52 13.82
CA PHE A 204 0.18 14.31 12.64
C PHE A 204 1.28 15.32 12.93
N ASP A 205 1.20 16.05 14.06
CA ASP A 205 2.23 17.01 14.46
C ASP A 205 3.59 16.32 14.67
N THR A 206 3.60 15.14 15.27
CA THR A 206 4.83 14.32 15.39
C THR A 206 5.38 13.92 14.02
N CYS A 207 4.52 13.47 13.11
CA CYS A 207 4.94 13.13 11.74
C CYS A 207 5.48 14.36 10.97
N ILE A 208 4.90 15.56 11.20
CA ILE A 208 5.38 16.81 10.60
C ILE A 208 6.72 17.22 11.20
N GLN A 209 6.89 17.17 12.51
CA GLN A 209 8.14 17.48 13.19
C GLN A 209 9.29 16.58 12.72
N ASP A 210 9.00 15.31 12.48
CA ASP A 210 9.97 14.35 11.95
C ASP A 210 10.14 14.47 10.42
N GLY A 211 9.39 15.36 9.77
CA GLY A 211 9.44 15.62 8.33
C GLY A 211 8.89 14.49 7.47
N LEU A 212 8.00 13.65 8.01
CA LEU A 212 7.35 12.56 7.27
C LEU A 212 6.09 13.03 6.53
N LEU A 213 5.39 14.03 7.07
CA LEU A 213 4.21 14.66 6.49
C LEU A 213 4.41 16.15 6.28
N ASP A 214 3.81 16.68 5.24
CA ASP A 214 3.57 18.10 5.04
C ASP A 214 2.14 18.46 5.41
N CYS A 215 1.97 19.57 6.14
CA CYS A 215 0.68 20.21 6.30
C CYS A 215 0.44 21.14 5.10
N VAL A 216 -0.60 20.86 4.34
CA VAL A 216 -1.04 21.69 3.21
C VAL A 216 -2.41 22.26 3.50
N TYR A 217 -2.70 23.48 3.04
CA TYR A 217 -4.01 24.06 3.21
C TYR A 217 -4.89 23.67 2.03
N ALA A 218 -5.98 22.96 2.31
CA ALA A 218 -6.96 22.56 1.29
C ALA A 218 -7.76 23.77 0.77
N ASP A 219 -7.96 24.75 1.65
CA ASP A 219 -8.60 26.04 1.34
C ASP A 219 -7.95 27.12 2.20
N VAL A 220 -7.28 28.06 1.56
CA VAL A 220 -6.59 29.18 2.23
C VAL A 220 -7.59 30.09 2.95
N LEU A 221 -8.84 30.17 2.48
CA LEU A 221 -9.87 31.04 3.05
C LEU A 221 -10.50 30.45 4.31
N ASN A 222 -10.63 29.13 4.39
CA ASN A 222 -11.26 28.44 5.52
C ASN A 222 -10.24 27.84 6.50
N GLY A 223 -8.94 27.94 6.22
CA GLY A 223 -7.87 27.41 7.07
C GLY A 223 -7.89 25.87 7.26
N ALA A 224 -8.63 25.15 6.41
CA ALA A 224 -8.72 23.71 6.49
C ALA A 224 -7.35 23.07 6.20
N LYS A 225 -6.79 22.43 7.22
CA LYS A 225 -5.53 21.69 7.10
C LYS A 225 -5.77 20.37 6.36
N ASN A 226 -4.80 19.99 5.55
CA ASN A 226 -4.71 18.68 4.96
C ASN A 226 -3.27 18.17 5.06
N TYR A 227 -3.04 16.90 4.85
CA TYR A 227 -1.75 16.26 5.07
C TYR A 227 -1.39 15.37 3.89
N ARG A 228 -0.11 15.37 3.52
CA ARG A 228 0.43 14.47 2.49
C ARG A 228 1.84 14.02 2.86
N PRO A 229 2.29 12.84 2.38
CA PRO A 229 3.66 12.40 2.57
C PRO A 229 4.68 13.35 1.92
N THR A 230 5.79 13.56 2.60
CA THR A 230 6.98 14.22 2.04
C THR A 230 7.84 13.21 1.26
N GLU A 231 8.93 13.68 0.64
CA GLU A 231 9.95 12.79 0.07
C GLU A 231 10.60 11.90 1.15
N LYS A 232 10.84 12.44 2.36
CA LYS A 232 11.33 11.67 3.49
C LYS A 232 10.31 10.66 3.98
N GLY A 233 9.04 11.07 4.09
CA GLY A 233 7.94 10.16 4.47
C GLY A 233 7.74 9.04 3.47
N TRP A 234 7.97 9.28 2.19
CA TRP A 234 7.98 8.24 1.18
C TRP A 234 9.12 7.23 1.37
N LEU A 235 10.36 7.70 1.59
CA LEU A 235 11.52 6.82 1.78
C LEU A 235 11.46 6.04 3.10
N LEU A 236 10.92 6.66 4.14
CA LEU A 236 10.71 6.07 5.46
C LEU A 236 9.25 5.65 5.67
N GLY A 237 8.61 5.14 4.61
CA GLY A 237 7.18 4.82 4.61
C GLY A 237 6.74 3.95 5.78
N ASN A 238 7.52 2.95 6.17
CA ASN A 238 7.19 2.06 7.29
C ASN A 238 7.06 2.82 8.62
N GLU A 239 7.86 3.86 8.85
CA GLU A 239 7.74 4.72 10.03
C GLU A 239 6.42 5.51 10.01
N LEU A 240 6.10 6.12 8.87
CA LEU A 240 4.86 6.86 8.70
C LEU A 240 3.64 5.94 8.84
N TYR A 241 3.64 4.81 8.12
CA TYR A 241 2.52 3.87 8.09
C TYR A 241 2.29 3.23 9.47
N GLY A 242 3.36 2.89 10.20
CA GLY A 242 3.26 2.34 11.54
C GLY A 242 2.57 3.29 12.50
N ARG A 243 2.95 4.58 12.50
CA ARG A 243 2.33 5.60 13.38
C ARG A 243 0.84 5.80 13.10
N LEU A 244 0.44 5.79 11.82
CA LEU A 244 -0.97 5.91 11.44
C LEU A 244 -1.76 4.64 11.82
N TRP A 245 -1.16 3.47 11.62
CA TRP A 245 -1.76 2.19 12.02
C TRP A 245 -1.93 2.07 13.54
N ASP A 246 -1.01 2.60 14.31
CA ASP A 246 -1.06 2.54 15.78
C ASP A 246 -2.16 3.43 16.40
N LEU A 247 -2.83 4.27 15.62
CA LEU A 247 -4.05 4.95 16.03
C LEU A 247 -5.17 3.98 16.46
N ARG A 248 -5.14 2.74 15.96
CA ARG A 248 -6.09 1.69 16.35
C ARG A 248 -6.00 1.30 17.83
N LEU A 249 -4.83 1.40 18.44
CA LEU A 249 -4.57 1.10 19.85
C LEU A 249 -5.18 2.18 20.77
#